data_f5e7c52667dd7d712558529df566e818
#
_entry.id   f5e7c52667dd7d712558529df566e818
#
_cell.length_a   1.000
_cell.length_b   1.000
_cell.length_c   1.000
_cell.angle_alpha   90.00
_cell.angle_beta   90.00
_cell.angle_gamma   90.00
#
_symmetry.space_group_name_H-M   'P 1'
#
loop_
_entity.id
_entity.type
_entity.pdbx_description
1 polymer ?
#
loop_
_entity_poly.entity_id
_entity_poly.type
_entity_poly.pdbx_seq_one_letter_code
_entity_poly.pdbx_strand_id
1 'polypeptide(L)'
;MSNMISLLIKNKLDTKDTTTTLKIDSKSPLAAIKEKLHEEFSIPKKNSFVFLFNKKVLDEKKTPEELKFPKKAEIEIKLRVSLRNVMQIKKELYLPSETDFPYGVIIVENKPAELTRKRLIETAADFVVQTMQDPKNAAFKIPSRASENIGYDDNTKMVLLGNQQMIRAYRSLSSVLSVAQMARLMKLIDEQLNKNLHTTKRDVYYRDVNIFRDQSISDNLIEDLAVMLGVTRASLNVVASTKGIVVGRINFRESGDLIDCTKMGVGGKAITPMIDQITKLDSDAEFVLVVEKEAAFMRLAEDRFYDYVPCIIITGKGQPDMATRMFVKLIRKELNLPVLGLMDADPYGLDILRVYTIGSKSLSFETNEMAVSDIKWLGLLPSDLDEYKIPNNCRIPMSPRDKKRGEDMIKEEFVQARPRWVEEIELMLSTGMKAEIQALAHEDIQFMTNFYLPHKIHSGDWV
;
A
#
# COMPACT_ATOMS: atom_id res chain seq x y z
N MET A 1 -12.10 5.30 54.96
CA MET A 1 -11.01 4.56 54.29
C MET A 1 -10.69 5.30 53.02
N SER A 2 -9.45 5.70 52.77
CA SER A 2 -9.12 6.55 51.63
C SER A 2 -9.32 5.77 50.30
N ASN A 3 -10.16 6.31 49.45
CA ASN A 3 -10.41 5.80 48.06
C ASN A 3 -9.21 6.06 47.13
N MET A 4 -7.97 5.98 47.69
CA MET A 4 -6.75 6.29 46.98
C MET A 4 -6.30 5.11 46.12
N ILE A 5 -6.02 5.36 44.84
CA ILE A 5 -5.40 4.42 43.92
C ILE A 5 -3.97 4.86 43.64
N SER A 6 -3.02 3.90 43.64
CA SER A 6 -1.66 4.14 43.23
C SER A 6 -1.50 3.90 41.75
N LEU A 7 -1.09 4.91 41.02
CA LEU A 7 -0.78 4.81 39.57
C LEU A 7 0.75 4.80 39.40
N LEU A 8 1.28 3.73 38.83
CA LEU A 8 2.61 3.70 38.27
C LEU A 8 2.53 4.25 36.84
N ILE A 9 3.12 5.43 36.61
CA ILE A 9 3.04 6.13 35.35
C ILE A 9 4.37 5.97 34.62
N LYS A 10 4.34 5.37 33.44
CA LYS A 10 5.47 5.23 32.53
C LYS A 10 5.43 6.32 31.48
N ASN A 11 6.50 7.12 31.41
CA ASN A 11 6.66 8.13 30.38
C ASN A 11 7.23 7.50 29.11
N LYS A 12 6.47 7.55 28.03
CA LYS A 12 6.84 7.09 26.70
C LYS A 12 6.92 8.28 25.70
N LEU A 13 7.20 9.48 26.21
CA LEU A 13 7.35 10.71 25.40
C LEU A 13 8.81 10.95 25.00
N ASP A 14 9.72 10.25 25.60
CA ASP A 14 11.16 10.37 25.37
C ASP A 14 11.77 8.98 25.16
N THR A 15 12.97 8.91 24.62
CA THR A 15 13.74 7.68 24.40
C THR A 15 14.11 6.97 25.69
N LYS A 16 14.11 7.68 26.82
CA LYS A 16 14.39 7.12 28.15
C LYS A 16 13.10 6.83 28.91
N ASP A 17 12.87 5.56 29.20
CA ASP A 17 11.76 5.14 30.06
C ASP A 17 11.94 5.71 31.48
N THR A 18 11.16 6.72 31.80
CA THR A 18 11.07 7.25 33.14
C THR A 18 9.75 6.85 33.79
N THR A 19 9.77 6.57 35.08
CA THR A 19 8.57 6.14 35.81
C THR A 19 8.39 6.96 37.07
N THR A 20 7.13 7.30 37.38
CA THR A 20 6.75 7.90 38.67
C THR A 20 5.54 7.20 39.25
N THR A 21 5.36 7.29 40.55
CA THR A 21 4.17 6.73 41.22
C THR A 21 3.37 7.84 41.85
N LEU A 22 2.15 8.03 41.38
CA LEU A 22 1.21 9.00 41.91
C LEU A 22 0.05 8.31 42.64
N LYS A 23 -0.37 8.91 43.77
CA LYS A 23 -1.61 8.53 44.43
C LYS A 23 -2.71 9.52 44.06
N ILE A 24 -3.81 9.00 43.55
CA ILE A 24 -4.98 9.80 43.18
C ILE A 24 -6.23 9.26 43.85
N ASP A 25 -7.23 10.13 44.08
CA ASP A 25 -8.54 9.70 44.51
C ASP A 25 -9.24 8.95 43.36
N SER A 26 -9.84 7.81 43.65
CA SER A 26 -10.60 7.01 42.68
C SER A 26 -11.70 7.75 41.98
N LYS A 27 -12.21 8.82 42.58
CA LYS A 27 -13.31 9.68 42.10
C LYS A 27 -12.84 10.94 41.37
N SER A 28 -11.53 11.19 41.31
CA SER A 28 -10.97 12.33 40.58
C SER A 28 -10.67 11.96 39.11
N PRO A 29 -11.02 12.79 38.09
CA PRO A 29 -10.71 12.53 36.70
C PRO A 29 -9.20 12.45 36.47
N LEU A 30 -8.77 11.63 35.50
CA LEU A 30 -7.35 11.53 35.13
C LEU A 30 -6.75 12.87 34.68
N ALA A 31 -7.58 13.74 34.09
CA ALA A 31 -7.13 15.09 33.69
C ALA A 31 -6.56 15.91 34.86
N ALA A 32 -7.01 15.65 36.12
CA ALA A 32 -6.56 16.40 37.29
C ALA A 32 -5.05 16.20 37.63
N ILE A 33 -4.42 15.16 37.12
CA ILE A 33 -2.99 14.90 37.34
C ILE A 33 -2.08 15.43 36.22
N LYS A 34 -2.63 15.98 35.15
CA LYS A 34 -1.84 16.42 33.97
C LYS A 34 -0.78 17.47 34.31
N GLU A 35 -1.15 18.49 35.08
CA GLU A 35 -0.18 19.54 35.46
C GLU A 35 0.97 18.98 36.27
N LYS A 36 0.70 18.08 37.22
CA LYS A 36 1.74 17.40 37.97
C LYS A 36 2.69 16.58 37.08
N LEU A 37 2.14 15.90 36.07
CA LEU A 37 2.93 15.12 35.15
C LEU A 37 3.77 15.97 34.20
N HIS A 38 3.28 17.16 33.79
CA HIS A 38 4.06 18.11 33.04
C HIS A 38 5.32 18.57 33.83
N GLU A 39 5.16 18.78 35.13
CA GLU A 39 6.27 19.16 36.01
C GLU A 39 7.21 17.98 36.29
N GLU A 40 6.67 16.84 36.70
CA GLU A 40 7.42 15.64 37.10
C GLU A 40 8.32 15.10 35.97
N PHE A 41 7.80 15.06 34.75
CA PHE A 41 8.53 14.59 33.56
C PHE A 41 9.14 15.70 32.72
N SER A 42 9.11 16.96 33.20
CA SER A 42 9.60 18.12 32.44
C SER A 42 9.01 18.24 31.01
N ILE A 43 7.77 17.81 30.84
CA ILE A 43 7.07 17.85 29.54
C ILE A 43 6.70 19.30 29.25
N PRO A 44 7.08 19.88 28.09
CA PRO A 44 6.64 21.21 27.71
C PRO A 44 5.11 21.32 27.66
N LYS A 45 4.51 22.38 28.25
CA LYS A 45 3.05 22.59 28.26
C LYS A 45 2.41 22.62 26.88
N LYS A 46 3.18 22.97 25.85
CA LYS A 46 2.75 22.89 24.44
C LYS A 46 2.55 21.47 23.92
N ASN A 47 3.20 20.47 24.54
CA ASN A 47 3.08 19.09 24.16
C ASN A 47 1.93 18.44 24.94
N SER A 48 0.88 18.08 24.24
CA SER A 48 -0.25 17.33 24.80
C SER A 48 0.08 15.84 24.81
N PHE A 49 -0.36 15.14 25.82
CA PHE A 49 -0.22 13.69 25.93
C PHE A 49 -1.54 13.01 26.25
N VAL A 50 -1.62 11.71 26.06
CA VAL A 50 -2.75 10.84 26.37
C VAL A 50 -2.32 9.78 27.38
N PHE A 51 -3.30 9.27 28.12
CA PHE A 51 -3.12 8.16 29.04
C PHE A 51 -3.50 6.86 28.35
N LEU A 52 -2.68 5.81 28.53
CA LEU A 52 -2.97 4.46 28.05
C LEU A 52 -2.96 3.46 29.21
N PHE A 53 -3.94 2.56 29.18
CA PHE A 53 -4.01 1.42 30.07
C PHE A 53 -4.28 0.18 29.23
N ASN A 54 -3.44 -0.86 29.36
CA ASN A 54 -3.50 -2.06 28.54
C ASN A 54 -3.52 -1.72 27.02
N LYS A 55 -2.64 -0.80 26.60
CA LYS A 55 -2.50 -0.32 25.21
C LYS A 55 -3.71 0.44 24.63
N LYS A 56 -4.75 0.74 25.43
CA LYS A 56 -5.91 1.52 25.00
C LYS A 56 -5.86 2.94 25.55
N VAL A 57 -6.16 3.91 24.69
CA VAL A 57 -6.27 5.31 25.09
C VAL A 57 -7.48 5.48 26.01
N LEU A 58 -7.23 6.16 27.13
CA LEU A 58 -8.23 6.43 28.14
C LEU A 58 -8.92 7.76 27.91
N ASP A 59 -10.21 7.82 28.25
CA ASP A 59 -10.93 9.09 28.36
C ASP A 59 -10.49 9.82 29.65
N GLU A 60 -9.80 10.93 29.49
CA GLU A 60 -9.23 11.72 30.59
C GLU A 60 -10.29 12.35 31.50
N LYS A 61 -11.54 12.46 31.02
CA LYS A 61 -12.67 12.99 31.81
C LYS A 61 -13.21 11.96 32.78
N LYS A 62 -12.91 10.67 32.55
CA LYS A 62 -13.36 9.58 33.42
C LYS A 62 -12.47 9.44 34.64
N THR A 63 -13.07 8.94 35.71
CA THR A 63 -12.39 8.61 36.97
C THR A 63 -11.80 7.21 36.93
N PRO A 64 -10.78 6.88 37.75
CA PRO A 64 -10.29 5.53 37.91
C PRO A 64 -11.35 4.50 38.31
N GLU A 65 -12.37 4.93 39.04
CA GLU A 65 -13.51 4.09 39.45
C GLU A 65 -14.34 3.69 38.24
N GLU A 66 -14.70 4.66 37.38
CA GLU A 66 -15.42 4.42 36.13
C GLU A 66 -14.63 3.57 35.14
N LEU A 67 -13.29 3.72 35.14
CA LEU A 67 -12.36 2.93 34.31
C LEU A 67 -12.08 1.56 34.94
N LYS A 68 -12.62 1.26 36.13
CA LYS A 68 -12.44 -0.01 36.87
C LYS A 68 -10.96 -0.34 37.12
N PHE A 69 -10.19 0.66 37.53
CA PHE A 69 -8.77 0.44 37.83
C PHE A 69 -8.59 -0.42 39.09
N PRO A 70 -7.58 -1.30 39.11
CA PRO A 70 -7.16 -1.98 40.31
C PRO A 70 -6.55 -0.96 41.32
N LYS A 71 -6.42 -1.33 42.59
CA LYS A 71 -5.79 -0.47 43.65
C LYS A 71 -4.36 -0.01 43.29
N LYS A 72 -3.66 -0.77 42.44
CA LYS A 72 -2.40 -0.40 41.80
C LYS A 72 -2.59 -0.60 40.31
N ALA A 73 -2.51 0.45 39.50
CA ALA A 73 -2.62 0.41 38.05
C ALA A 73 -1.34 0.97 37.43
N GLU A 74 -0.90 0.37 36.35
CA GLU A 74 0.19 0.87 35.53
C GLU A 74 -0.43 1.54 34.29
N ILE A 75 -0.09 2.81 34.07
CA ILE A 75 -0.52 3.57 32.92
C ILE A 75 0.67 4.17 32.17
N GLU A 76 0.56 4.26 30.88
CA GLU A 76 1.56 4.92 30.02
C GLU A 76 1.05 6.29 29.60
N ILE A 77 1.97 7.24 29.48
CA ILE A 77 1.70 8.51 28.80
C ILE A 77 2.42 8.55 27.47
N LYS A 78 1.70 8.90 26.40
CA LYS A 78 2.24 9.05 25.06
C LYS A 78 1.86 10.40 24.46
N LEU A 79 2.63 10.87 23.47
CA LEU A 79 2.33 12.09 22.76
C LEU A 79 0.91 12.02 22.18
N ARG A 80 0.11 13.06 22.41
CA ARG A 80 -1.17 13.21 21.69
C ARG A 80 -0.84 13.60 20.24
N VAL A 81 -0.97 12.64 19.34
CA VAL A 81 -0.71 12.87 17.91
C VAL A 81 -1.78 13.81 17.35
N SER A 82 -1.33 14.94 16.79
CA SER A 82 -2.22 15.83 16.05
C SER A 82 -2.37 15.31 14.62
N LEU A 83 -3.60 15.10 14.18
CA LEU A 83 -3.90 14.65 12.82
C LEU A 83 -4.24 15.82 11.88
N ARG A 84 -3.97 17.08 12.30
CA ARG A 84 -4.26 18.27 11.47
C ARG A 84 -3.61 18.18 10.09
N ASN A 85 -2.35 17.77 10.05
CA ASN A 85 -1.58 17.65 8.82
C ASN A 85 -2.14 16.52 7.93
N VAL A 86 -2.55 15.39 8.51
CA VAL A 86 -3.26 14.31 7.80
C VAL A 86 -4.59 14.81 7.23
N MET A 87 -5.36 15.55 8.02
CA MET A 87 -6.62 16.16 7.57
C MET A 87 -6.39 17.19 6.45
N GLN A 88 -5.24 17.87 6.43
CA GLN A 88 -4.88 18.77 5.33
C GLN A 88 -4.67 17.98 4.04
N ILE A 89 -3.88 16.89 4.07
CA ILE A 89 -3.74 16.00 2.89
C ILE A 89 -5.12 15.53 2.43
N LYS A 90 -6.00 15.12 3.35
CA LYS A 90 -7.34 14.63 3.02
C LYS A 90 -8.18 15.62 2.20
N LYS A 91 -7.98 16.91 2.38
CA LYS A 91 -8.64 17.96 1.58
C LYS A 91 -8.05 18.12 0.17
N GLU A 92 -6.81 17.74 -0.01
CA GLU A 92 -6.04 17.87 -1.25
C GLU A 92 -6.03 16.58 -2.07
N LEU A 93 -6.75 15.55 -1.61
CA LEU A 93 -6.79 14.25 -2.24
C LEU A 93 -7.42 14.34 -3.63
N TYR A 94 -6.68 13.83 -4.62
CA TYR A 94 -7.07 13.82 -6.01
C TYR A 94 -7.26 12.38 -6.53
N LEU A 95 -8.35 12.16 -7.22
CA LEU A 95 -8.59 10.94 -8.00
C LEU A 95 -8.84 11.36 -9.44
N PRO A 96 -8.03 10.91 -10.41
CA PRO A 96 -8.26 11.22 -11.82
C PRO A 96 -9.65 10.76 -12.26
N SER A 97 -10.35 11.63 -12.99
CA SER A 97 -11.56 11.34 -13.73
C SER A 97 -11.22 10.87 -15.15
N GLU A 98 -12.19 10.32 -15.87
CA GLU A 98 -11.98 9.91 -17.27
C GLU A 98 -11.47 11.05 -18.18
N THR A 99 -11.85 12.29 -17.87
CA THR A 99 -11.46 13.48 -18.65
C THR A 99 -10.02 13.95 -18.38
N ASP A 100 -9.40 13.48 -17.33
CA ASP A 100 -8.01 13.85 -16.95
C ASP A 100 -6.97 13.04 -17.73
N PHE A 101 -7.37 11.93 -18.36
CA PHE A 101 -6.46 11.11 -19.15
C PHE A 101 -6.19 11.72 -20.52
N PRO A 102 -4.92 11.69 -20.99
CA PRO A 102 -4.56 12.20 -22.30
C PRO A 102 -5.28 11.43 -23.43
N TYR A 103 -5.55 12.12 -24.53
CA TYR A 103 -6.07 11.48 -25.73
C TYR A 103 -5.09 10.44 -26.27
N GLY A 104 -5.61 9.27 -26.62
CA GLY A 104 -4.81 8.20 -27.25
C GLY A 104 -4.08 7.28 -26.27
N VAL A 105 -4.35 7.36 -24.97
CA VAL A 105 -3.90 6.34 -24.00
C VAL A 105 -4.89 5.19 -23.92
N ILE A 106 -4.38 4.02 -23.58
CA ILE A 106 -5.18 2.82 -23.31
C ILE A 106 -5.42 2.72 -21.80
N ILE A 107 -6.69 2.78 -21.41
CA ILE A 107 -7.15 2.57 -20.05
C ILE A 107 -8.02 1.34 -20.04
N VAL A 108 -7.73 0.40 -19.18
CA VAL A 108 -8.57 -0.77 -18.95
C VAL A 108 -9.37 -0.58 -17.66
N GLU A 109 -10.50 -1.23 -17.59
CA GLU A 109 -11.40 -1.19 -16.46
C GLU A 109 -11.68 -2.60 -15.95
N ASN A 110 -11.91 -2.70 -14.65
CA ASN A 110 -12.39 -3.95 -14.08
C ASN A 110 -13.86 -4.18 -14.50
N LYS A 111 -14.12 -5.23 -15.25
CA LYS A 111 -15.43 -5.57 -15.79
C LYS A 111 -15.96 -6.88 -15.23
N PRO A 112 -17.28 -7.00 -15.01
CA PRO A 112 -17.88 -8.28 -14.64
C PRO A 112 -17.60 -9.41 -15.64
N ALA A 113 -17.54 -10.63 -15.15
CA ALA A 113 -17.22 -11.83 -15.96
C ALA A 113 -18.11 -11.97 -17.20
N GLU A 114 -19.41 -11.69 -17.10
CA GLU A 114 -20.34 -11.76 -18.21
C GLU A 114 -19.98 -10.79 -19.35
N LEU A 115 -19.69 -9.53 -18.99
CA LEU A 115 -19.33 -8.52 -19.98
C LEU A 115 -17.94 -8.79 -20.59
N THR A 116 -17.00 -9.26 -19.78
CA THR A 116 -15.67 -9.69 -20.25
C THR A 116 -15.78 -10.84 -21.22
N ARG A 117 -16.61 -11.85 -20.91
CA ARG A 117 -16.87 -12.98 -21.78
C ARG A 117 -17.51 -12.57 -23.11
N LYS A 118 -18.45 -11.64 -23.07
CA LYS A 118 -19.08 -11.11 -24.29
C LYS A 118 -18.03 -10.48 -25.21
N ARG A 119 -17.17 -9.57 -24.69
CA ARG A 119 -16.06 -8.97 -25.46
C ARG A 119 -15.10 -10.00 -26.04
N LEU A 120 -14.76 -11.04 -25.24
CA LEU A 120 -13.89 -12.13 -25.68
C LEU A 120 -14.50 -12.88 -26.88
N ILE A 121 -15.78 -13.23 -26.82
CA ILE A 121 -16.50 -13.92 -27.90
C ILE A 121 -16.59 -13.05 -29.15
N GLU A 122 -16.91 -11.76 -29.00
CA GLU A 122 -16.94 -10.79 -30.11
C GLU A 122 -15.57 -10.71 -30.80
N THR A 123 -14.49 -10.54 -30.04
CA THR A 123 -13.11 -10.51 -30.57
C THR A 123 -12.72 -11.80 -31.29
N ALA A 124 -13.10 -12.96 -30.75
CA ALA A 124 -12.86 -14.24 -31.39
C ALA A 124 -13.66 -14.40 -32.70
N ALA A 125 -14.94 -14.00 -32.70
CA ALA A 125 -15.79 -14.04 -33.87
C ALA A 125 -15.26 -13.12 -34.97
N ASP A 126 -14.87 -11.90 -34.64
CA ASP A 126 -14.25 -10.94 -35.59
C ASP A 126 -13.01 -11.52 -36.23
N PHE A 127 -12.14 -12.16 -35.45
CA PHE A 127 -10.95 -12.82 -36.00
C PHE A 127 -11.30 -13.97 -36.96
N VAL A 128 -12.30 -14.80 -36.65
CA VAL A 128 -12.77 -15.88 -37.52
C VAL A 128 -13.34 -15.29 -38.82
N VAL A 129 -14.17 -14.24 -38.75
CA VAL A 129 -14.74 -13.57 -39.92
C VAL A 129 -13.63 -12.99 -40.80
N GLN A 130 -12.64 -12.30 -40.22
CA GLN A 130 -11.47 -11.81 -40.97
C GLN A 130 -10.73 -12.94 -41.68
N THR A 131 -10.52 -14.07 -40.96
CA THR A 131 -9.82 -15.25 -41.53
C THR A 131 -10.59 -15.86 -42.72
N MET A 132 -11.90 -15.85 -42.68
CA MET A 132 -12.75 -16.36 -43.78
C MET A 132 -12.81 -15.39 -44.96
N GLN A 133 -12.90 -14.11 -44.71
CA GLN A 133 -13.04 -13.07 -45.75
C GLN A 133 -11.70 -12.70 -46.40
N ASP A 134 -10.68 -12.47 -45.61
CA ASP A 134 -9.35 -12.07 -46.08
C ASP A 134 -8.25 -12.72 -45.20
N PRO A 135 -7.92 -13.99 -45.45
CA PRO A 135 -6.91 -14.72 -44.66
C PRO A 135 -5.51 -14.08 -44.70
N LYS A 136 -5.25 -13.23 -45.71
CA LYS A 136 -3.94 -12.58 -45.84
C LYS A 136 -3.72 -11.50 -44.78
N ASN A 137 -4.81 -10.78 -44.46
CA ASN A 137 -4.78 -9.64 -43.54
C ASN A 137 -5.39 -9.95 -42.18
N ALA A 138 -5.89 -11.19 -41.98
CA ALA A 138 -6.40 -11.61 -40.66
C ALA A 138 -5.31 -11.54 -39.58
N ALA A 139 -5.57 -10.81 -38.52
CA ALA A 139 -4.60 -10.58 -37.43
C ALA A 139 -5.26 -10.16 -36.13
N PHE A 140 -4.65 -10.53 -35.02
CA PHE A 140 -4.94 -9.86 -33.74
C PHE A 140 -4.17 -8.53 -33.68
N LYS A 141 -4.90 -7.45 -33.41
CA LYS A 141 -4.35 -6.11 -33.15
C LYS A 141 -4.33 -5.91 -31.64
N ILE A 142 -3.14 -5.80 -31.06
CA ILE A 142 -2.94 -5.78 -29.63
C ILE A 142 -2.19 -4.50 -29.27
N PRO A 143 -2.68 -3.67 -28.32
CA PRO A 143 -1.89 -2.54 -27.83
C PRO A 143 -0.50 -2.98 -27.35
N SER A 144 0.54 -2.34 -27.85
CA SER A 144 1.94 -2.71 -27.57
C SER A 144 2.31 -2.30 -26.15
N ARG A 145 2.76 -3.25 -25.34
CA ARG A 145 3.28 -3.01 -23.98
C ARG A 145 4.80 -2.78 -23.96
N ALA A 146 5.39 -2.48 -25.10
CA ALA A 146 6.79 -2.12 -25.21
C ALA A 146 7.10 -0.79 -24.51
N SER A 147 8.32 -0.63 -24.00
CA SER A 147 8.73 0.55 -23.23
C SER A 147 8.56 1.87 -23.96
N GLU A 148 8.68 1.85 -25.30
CA GLU A 148 8.53 3.02 -26.17
C GLU A 148 7.06 3.52 -26.27
N ASN A 149 6.10 2.65 -25.89
CA ASN A 149 4.67 2.98 -25.85
C ASN A 149 4.16 3.28 -24.44
N ILE A 150 5.07 3.47 -23.48
CA ILE A 150 4.73 3.71 -22.07
C ILE A 150 5.36 5.03 -21.66
N GLY A 151 4.52 5.94 -21.12
CA GLY A 151 4.97 7.25 -20.65
C GLY A 151 4.40 7.62 -19.30
N TYR A 152 5.07 8.54 -18.60
CA TYR A 152 4.54 9.19 -17.42
C TYR A 152 3.67 10.38 -17.85
N ASP A 153 2.52 10.54 -17.23
CA ASP A 153 1.61 11.66 -17.47
C ASP A 153 1.55 12.57 -16.25
N ASP A 154 1.89 13.85 -16.47
CA ASP A 154 1.95 14.84 -15.39
C ASP A 154 0.58 15.24 -14.81
N ASN A 155 -0.51 15.08 -15.58
CA ASN A 155 -1.83 15.43 -15.10
C ASN A 155 -2.35 14.38 -14.13
N THR A 156 -2.34 13.11 -14.54
CA THR A 156 -2.80 11.99 -13.70
C THR A 156 -1.77 11.51 -12.71
N LYS A 157 -0.48 11.92 -12.89
CA LYS A 157 0.67 11.47 -12.09
C LYS A 157 0.88 9.94 -12.16
N MET A 158 0.59 9.34 -13.30
CA MET A 158 0.63 7.89 -13.51
C MET A 158 1.46 7.50 -14.72
N VAL A 159 1.93 6.25 -14.73
CA VAL A 159 2.52 5.63 -15.91
C VAL A 159 1.39 5.00 -16.74
N LEU A 160 1.24 5.46 -17.98
CA LEU A 160 0.15 5.09 -18.88
C LEU A 160 0.64 4.38 -20.13
N LEU A 161 -0.23 3.54 -20.71
CA LEU A 161 0.02 2.85 -21.97
C LEU A 161 -0.50 3.69 -23.14
N GLY A 162 0.34 3.94 -24.15
CA GLY A 162 -0.03 4.59 -25.39
C GLY A 162 -0.82 3.69 -26.33
N ASN A 163 -1.16 4.22 -27.52
CA ASN A 163 -2.06 3.57 -28.49
C ASN A 163 -1.34 2.81 -29.62
N GLN A 164 -0.02 2.69 -29.59
CA GLN A 164 0.71 1.89 -30.58
C GLN A 164 0.25 0.44 -30.52
N GLN A 165 0.11 -0.18 -31.68
CA GLN A 165 -0.39 -1.55 -31.78
C GLN A 165 0.68 -2.52 -32.30
N MET A 166 0.71 -3.71 -31.73
CA MET A 166 1.41 -4.88 -32.24
C MET A 166 0.43 -5.73 -33.04
N ILE A 167 0.86 -6.21 -34.22
CA ILE A 167 0.04 -7.02 -35.11
C ILE A 167 0.56 -8.46 -35.08
N ARG A 168 -0.31 -9.41 -34.73
CA ARG A 168 -0.05 -10.84 -34.83
C ARG A 168 -0.84 -11.42 -36.01
N ALA A 169 -0.21 -11.48 -37.16
CA ALA A 169 -0.84 -11.90 -38.40
C ALA A 169 -0.97 -13.43 -38.48
N TYR A 170 -2.14 -13.90 -38.93
CA TYR A 170 -2.46 -15.32 -39.07
C TYR A 170 -1.52 -16.07 -40.05
N ARG A 171 -1.19 -15.45 -41.19
CA ARG A 171 -0.35 -16.05 -42.23
C ARG A 171 1.14 -15.74 -42.13
N SER A 172 1.60 -15.15 -41.06
CA SER A 172 3.03 -14.92 -40.85
C SER A 172 3.68 -16.10 -40.11
N LEU A 173 4.75 -16.67 -40.67
CA LEU A 173 5.51 -17.75 -40.03
C LEU A 173 6.06 -17.35 -38.65
N SER A 174 6.37 -16.07 -38.47
CA SER A 174 6.86 -15.53 -37.19
C SER A 174 5.79 -15.39 -36.11
N SER A 175 4.51 -15.30 -36.49
CA SER A 175 3.42 -15.06 -35.54
C SER A 175 2.33 -16.12 -35.49
N VAL A 176 2.29 -17.07 -36.44
CA VAL A 176 1.25 -18.11 -36.49
C VAL A 176 1.15 -18.94 -35.20
N LEU A 177 2.28 -19.26 -34.59
CA LEU A 177 2.28 -19.97 -33.30
C LEU A 177 1.66 -19.11 -32.20
N SER A 178 2.01 -17.82 -32.12
CA SER A 178 1.46 -16.95 -31.09
C SER A 178 -0.02 -16.63 -31.33
N VAL A 179 -0.50 -16.66 -32.59
CA VAL A 179 -1.94 -16.61 -32.91
C VAL A 179 -2.65 -17.86 -32.39
N ALA A 180 -2.10 -19.05 -32.64
CA ALA A 180 -2.64 -20.31 -32.14
C ALA A 180 -2.67 -20.36 -30.60
N GLN A 181 -1.60 -19.89 -29.95
CA GLN A 181 -1.52 -19.77 -28.49
C GLN A 181 -2.56 -18.80 -27.94
N MET A 182 -2.77 -17.64 -28.58
CA MET A 182 -3.79 -16.68 -28.21
C MET A 182 -5.20 -17.28 -28.35
N ALA A 183 -5.50 -17.93 -29.45
CA ALA A 183 -6.81 -18.58 -29.66
C ALA A 183 -7.06 -19.69 -28.62
N ARG A 184 -6.01 -20.46 -28.27
CA ARG A 184 -6.11 -21.45 -27.20
C ARG A 184 -6.34 -20.80 -25.83
N LEU A 185 -5.64 -19.72 -25.52
CA LEU A 185 -5.85 -18.95 -24.29
C LEU A 185 -7.28 -18.41 -24.21
N MET A 186 -7.78 -17.82 -25.29
CA MET A 186 -9.16 -17.30 -25.34
C MET A 186 -10.18 -18.38 -25.01
N LYS A 187 -10.00 -19.62 -25.54
CA LYS A 187 -10.86 -20.76 -25.19
C LYS A 187 -10.77 -21.12 -23.71
N LEU A 188 -9.58 -21.16 -23.11
CA LEU A 188 -9.40 -21.47 -21.70
C LEU A 188 -10.05 -20.41 -20.78
N ILE A 189 -9.93 -19.12 -21.17
CA ILE A 189 -10.54 -18.00 -20.45
C ILE A 189 -12.06 -18.03 -20.58
N ASP A 190 -12.62 -18.33 -21.77
CA ASP A 190 -14.06 -18.50 -21.95
C ASP A 190 -14.64 -19.59 -21.05
N GLU A 191 -13.99 -20.76 -20.99
CA GLU A 191 -14.39 -21.85 -20.11
C GLU A 191 -14.43 -21.47 -18.63
N GLN A 192 -13.42 -20.73 -18.13
CA GLN A 192 -13.37 -20.31 -16.74
C GLN A 192 -14.34 -19.18 -16.41
N LEU A 193 -14.52 -18.22 -17.29
CA LEU A 193 -15.54 -17.17 -17.13
C LEU A 193 -16.96 -17.75 -17.13
N ASN A 194 -17.25 -18.69 -18.03
CA ASN A 194 -18.56 -19.35 -18.11
C ASN A 194 -18.90 -20.15 -16.84
N LYS A 195 -17.89 -20.71 -16.17
CA LYS A 195 -18.04 -21.49 -14.93
C LYS A 195 -17.83 -20.64 -13.66
N ASN A 196 -17.55 -19.37 -13.81
CA ASN A 196 -17.17 -18.44 -12.72
C ASN A 196 -16.03 -18.99 -11.84
N LEU A 197 -15.01 -19.60 -12.48
CA LEU A 197 -13.84 -20.17 -11.79
C LEU A 197 -12.68 -19.18 -11.87
N HIS A 198 -11.95 -19.06 -10.77
CA HIS A 198 -10.73 -18.27 -10.70
C HIS A 198 -9.50 -19.17 -10.76
N THR A 199 -8.48 -18.74 -11.50
CA THR A 199 -7.23 -19.48 -11.68
C THR A 199 -6.04 -18.54 -11.52
N THR A 200 -4.86 -19.09 -11.23
CA THR A 200 -3.61 -18.33 -11.28
C THR A 200 -3.00 -18.38 -12.69
N LYS A 201 -2.07 -17.49 -13.01
CA LYS A 201 -1.28 -17.56 -14.25
C LYS A 201 -0.64 -18.94 -14.45
N ARG A 202 -0.17 -19.54 -13.33
CA ARG A 202 0.46 -20.84 -13.33
C ARG A 202 -0.52 -21.95 -13.69
N ASP A 203 -1.74 -21.91 -13.20
CA ASP A 203 -2.79 -22.85 -13.55
C ASP A 203 -3.14 -22.80 -15.03
N VAL A 204 -3.23 -21.57 -15.59
CA VAL A 204 -3.46 -21.38 -17.03
C VAL A 204 -2.34 -22.04 -17.85
N TYR A 205 -1.09 -21.85 -17.47
CA TYR A 205 0.04 -22.52 -18.12
C TYR A 205 -0.07 -24.05 -18.09
N TYR A 206 -0.35 -24.62 -16.90
CA TYR A 206 -0.44 -26.08 -16.75
C TYR A 206 -1.64 -26.72 -17.46
N ARG A 207 -2.65 -25.96 -17.85
CA ARG A 207 -3.77 -26.47 -18.64
C ARG A 207 -3.38 -26.86 -20.07
N ASP A 208 -2.29 -26.29 -20.61
CA ASP A 208 -1.75 -26.69 -21.93
C ASP A 208 -0.27 -26.36 -22.11
N VAL A 209 0.59 -27.06 -21.36
CA VAL A 209 2.06 -26.88 -21.37
C VAL A 209 2.63 -27.06 -22.77
N ASN A 210 2.07 -27.98 -23.57
CA ASN A 210 2.59 -28.28 -24.91
C ASN A 210 2.42 -27.12 -25.87
N ILE A 211 1.33 -26.37 -25.76
CA ILE A 211 1.07 -25.24 -26.65
C ILE A 211 1.79 -23.98 -26.16
N PHE A 212 1.81 -23.75 -24.85
CA PHE A 212 2.46 -22.55 -24.28
C PHE A 212 3.99 -22.70 -24.20
N ARG A 213 4.50 -23.93 -24.02
CA ARG A 213 5.92 -24.29 -23.94
C ARG A 213 6.66 -23.72 -22.73
N ASP A 214 6.45 -22.45 -22.42
CA ASP A 214 7.05 -21.72 -21.29
C ASP A 214 6.01 -20.87 -20.57
N GLN A 215 6.13 -20.79 -19.23
CA GLN A 215 5.19 -20.03 -18.41
C GLN A 215 5.23 -18.53 -18.76
N SER A 216 6.38 -17.97 -19.09
CA SER A 216 6.52 -16.56 -19.46
C SER A 216 5.72 -16.21 -20.72
N ILE A 217 5.57 -17.17 -21.66
CA ILE A 217 4.75 -16.99 -22.86
C ILE A 217 3.26 -16.90 -22.49
N SER A 218 2.76 -17.84 -21.67
CA SER A 218 1.36 -17.77 -21.21
C SER A 218 1.07 -16.54 -20.38
N ASP A 219 2.01 -16.13 -19.52
CA ASP A 219 1.91 -14.92 -18.70
C ASP A 219 1.77 -13.66 -19.55
N ASN A 220 2.61 -13.51 -20.58
CA ASN A 220 2.55 -12.40 -21.51
C ASN A 220 1.28 -12.40 -22.35
N LEU A 221 0.83 -13.58 -22.80
CA LEU A 221 -0.42 -13.71 -23.55
C LEU A 221 -1.66 -13.33 -22.74
N ILE A 222 -1.70 -13.65 -21.43
CA ILE A 222 -2.79 -13.23 -20.54
C ILE A 222 -2.87 -11.72 -20.46
N GLU A 223 -1.74 -11.03 -20.32
CA GLU A 223 -1.69 -9.58 -20.29
C GLU A 223 -2.03 -8.96 -21.64
N ASP A 224 -1.57 -9.54 -22.75
CA ASP A 224 -1.92 -9.13 -24.10
C ASP A 224 -3.43 -9.29 -24.37
N LEU A 225 -4.02 -10.38 -23.89
CA LEU A 225 -5.47 -10.60 -24.00
C LEU A 225 -6.26 -9.57 -23.18
N ALA A 226 -5.85 -9.29 -21.95
CA ALA A 226 -6.48 -8.29 -21.11
C ALA A 226 -6.50 -6.91 -21.78
N VAL A 227 -5.35 -6.46 -22.27
CA VAL A 227 -5.22 -5.17 -22.97
C VAL A 227 -6.04 -5.17 -24.27
N MET A 228 -6.01 -6.24 -25.04
CA MET A 228 -6.77 -6.37 -26.29
C MET A 228 -8.28 -6.27 -26.07
N LEU A 229 -8.78 -6.84 -24.97
CA LEU A 229 -10.21 -6.77 -24.61
C LEU A 229 -10.57 -5.47 -23.88
N GLY A 230 -9.60 -4.63 -23.50
CA GLY A 230 -9.82 -3.42 -22.72
C GLY A 230 -10.32 -3.71 -21.29
N VAL A 231 -9.80 -4.79 -20.67
CA VAL A 231 -10.19 -5.24 -19.33
C VAL A 231 -8.96 -5.52 -18.47
N THR A 232 -9.13 -5.58 -17.14
CA THR A 232 -8.06 -5.98 -16.25
C THR A 232 -7.81 -7.50 -16.32
N ARG A 233 -6.65 -7.93 -15.84
CA ARG A 233 -6.36 -9.36 -15.67
C ARG A 233 -7.35 -10.02 -14.70
N ALA A 234 -7.78 -9.31 -13.65
CA ALA A 234 -8.78 -9.79 -12.71
C ALA A 234 -10.12 -10.07 -13.41
N SER A 235 -10.52 -9.26 -14.38
CA SER A 235 -11.72 -9.46 -15.20
C SER A 235 -11.67 -10.75 -16.04
N LEU A 236 -10.48 -11.27 -16.33
CA LEU A 236 -10.31 -12.58 -16.98
C LEU A 236 -10.46 -13.75 -15.97
N ASN A 237 -10.80 -13.50 -14.70
CA ASN A 237 -10.73 -14.47 -13.59
C ASN A 237 -9.32 -15.06 -13.40
N VAL A 238 -8.27 -14.35 -13.81
CA VAL A 238 -6.87 -14.75 -13.57
C VAL A 238 -6.32 -13.93 -12.41
N VAL A 239 -6.31 -14.53 -11.23
CA VAL A 239 -5.90 -13.91 -9.98
C VAL A 239 -4.42 -14.06 -9.69
N ALA A 240 -3.87 -13.16 -8.88
CA ALA A 240 -2.53 -13.30 -8.35
C ALA A 240 -2.53 -14.15 -7.08
N SER A 241 -1.44 -14.86 -6.82
CA SER A 241 -1.17 -15.34 -5.46
C SER A 241 -0.96 -14.13 -4.56
N THR A 242 -1.76 -14.01 -3.50
CA THR A 242 -1.70 -12.89 -2.58
C THR A 242 -0.73 -13.14 -1.44
N LYS A 243 -0.03 -12.10 -1.02
CA LYS A 243 0.86 -12.12 0.14
C LYS A 243 0.62 -10.94 1.10
N GLY A 244 -0.13 -9.95 0.63
CA GLY A 244 -0.45 -8.76 1.42
C GLY A 244 -1.36 -9.07 2.61
N ILE A 245 -1.18 -8.33 3.68
CA ILE A 245 -1.97 -8.40 4.91
C ILE A 245 -2.38 -7.02 5.39
N VAL A 246 -3.50 -6.95 6.09
CA VAL A 246 -4.07 -5.72 6.66
C VAL A 246 -4.44 -5.92 8.12
N VAL A 247 -4.25 -4.86 8.92
CA VAL A 247 -4.71 -4.77 10.32
C VAL A 247 -5.14 -3.33 10.62
N GLY A 248 -5.90 -3.14 11.67
CA GLY A 248 -6.29 -1.81 12.14
C GLY A 248 -7.76 -1.48 11.93
N ARG A 249 -8.08 -0.20 11.86
CA ARG A 249 -9.45 0.31 11.99
C ARG A 249 -10.23 0.25 10.68
N ILE A 250 -10.51 -0.97 10.21
CA ILE A 250 -11.37 -1.21 9.05
C ILE A 250 -12.22 -2.46 9.24
N ASN A 251 -13.47 -2.35 8.85
CA ASN A 251 -14.42 -3.44 8.72
C ASN A 251 -14.88 -3.52 7.27
N PHE A 252 -15.11 -4.73 6.77
CA PHE A 252 -15.69 -4.96 5.44
C PHE A 252 -16.36 -6.33 5.38
N ARG A 253 -17.15 -6.54 4.32
CA ARG A 253 -17.63 -7.90 4.00
C ARG A 253 -16.83 -8.50 2.87
N GLU A 254 -16.40 -9.74 3.05
CA GLU A 254 -15.74 -10.57 2.05
C GLU A 254 -16.59 -11.82 1.82
N SER A 255 -17.09 -12.00 0.60
CA SER A 255 -18.00 -13.10 0.25
C SER A 255 -19.22 -13.23 1.18
N GLY A 256 -19.66 -12.12 1.76
CA GLY A 256 -20.80 -12.05 2.70
C GLY A 256 -20.41 -12.06 4.18
N ASP A 257 -19.24 -12.56 4.55
CA ASP A 257 -18.76 -12.60 5.93
C ASP A 257 -18.23 -11.26 6.40
N LEU A 258 -18.54 -10.86 7.63
CA LEU A 258 -18.04 -9.64 8.24
C LEU A 258 -16.63 -9.86 8.78
N ILE A 259 -15.69 -9.04 8.31
CA ILE A 259 -14.29 -9.01 8.73
C ILE A 259 -14.04 -7.75 9.53
N ASP A 260 -13.52 -7.89 10.75
CA ASP A 260 -13.08 -6.80 11.64
C ASP A 260 -11.56 -6.89 11.81
N CYS A 261 -10.83 -6.01 11.13
CA CYS A 261 -9.37 -6.05 11.12
C CYS A 261 -8.72 -5.62 12.44
N THR A 262 -9.47 -5.08 13.38
CA THR A 262 -8.96 -4.80 14.74
C THR A 262 -8.81 -6.07 15.58
N LYS A 263 -9.42 -7.18 15.16
CA LYS A 263 -9.47 -8.46 15.88
C LYS A 263 -8.61 -9.57 15.25
N MET A 264 -7.87 -9.26 14.17
CA MET A 264 -7.10 -10.28 13.42
C MET A 264 -5.75 -10.65 14.07
N GLY A 265 -5.45 -10.11 15.26
CA GLY A 265 -4.18 -10.36 15.94
C GLY A 265 -2.97 -9.78 15.20
N VAL A 266 -1.77 -10.24 15.59
CA VAL A 266 -0.49 -9.75 15.05
C VAL A 266 -0.29 -10.13 13.58
N GLY A 267 -0.82 -11.28 13.16
CA GLY A 267 -0.70 -11.76 11.77
C GLY A 267 -1.56 -10.99 10.77
N GLY A 268 -2.53 -10.21 11.25
CA GLY A 268 -3.46 -9.49 10.39
C GLY A 268 -4.38 -10.39 9.56
N LYS A 269 -5.21 -9.76 8.72
CA LYS A 269 -6.07 -10.43 7.73
C LYS A 269 -5.35 -10.47 6.38
N ALA A 270 -5.23 -11.65 5.78
CA ALA A 270 -4.75 -11.78 4.40
C ALA A 270 -5.70 -11.07 3.42
N ILE A 271 -5.14 -10.28 2.52
CA ILE A 271 -5.90 -9.59 1.48
C ILE A 271 -6.35 -10.62 0.44
N THR A 272 -7.63 -10.63 0.11
CA THR A 272 -8.19 -11.56 -0.90
C THR A 272 -7.71 -11.21 -2.30
N PRO A 273 -7.51 -12.19 -3.20
CA PRO A 273 -7.25 -11.90 -4.61
C PRO A 273 -8.49 -11.39 -5.35
N MET A 274 -9.67 -11.57 -4.77
CA MET A 274 -10.97 -11.19 -5.34
C MET A 274 -11.45 -9.89 -4.72
N ILE A 275 -10.79 -8.77 -5.07
CA ILE A 275 -11.08 -7.44 -4.50
C ILE A 275 -12.51 -6.97 -4.77
N ASP A 276 -13.10 -7.38 -5.88
CA ASP A 276 -14.50 -7.12 -6.26
C ASP A 276 -15.54 -7.74 -5.32
N GLN A 277 -15.15 -8.77 -4.56
CA GLN A 277 -16.02 -9.38 -3.54
C GLN A 277 -16.00 -8.65 -2.19
N ILE A 278 -15.16 -7.63 -2.04
CA ILE A 278 -15.12 -6.77 -0.87
C ILE A 278 -16.23 -5.72 -0.98
N THR A 279 -17.09 -5.68 0.01
CA THR A 279 -18.23 -4.76 0.06
C THR A 279 -18.42 -4.17 1.45
N LYS A 280 -19.19 -3.08 1.55
CA LYS A 280 -19.56 -2.43 2.82
C LYS A 280 -18.34 -2.10 3.69
N LEU A 281 -17.36 -1.39 3.09
CA LEU A 281 -16.23 -0.88 3.82
C LEU A 281 -16.71 0.18 4.83
N ASP A 282 -16.24 0.05 6.08
CA ASP A 282 -16.50 0.99 7.16
C ASP A 282 -15.23 1.18 8.00
N SER A 283 -14.93 2.43 8.38
CA SER A 283 -13.71 2.75 9.09
C SER A 283 -13.80 4.08 9.82
N ASP A 284 -13.26 4.13 11.03
CA ASP A 284 -12.99 5.35 11.79
C ASP A 284 -11.50 5.76 11.71
N ALA A 285 -10.74 5.17 10.79
CA ALA A 285 -9.36 5.55 10.53
C ALA A 285 -9.27 6.93 9.86
N GLU A 286 -8.17 7.62 10.10
CA GLU A 286 -7.89 8.93 9.47
C GLU A 286 -6.92 8.81 8.30
N PHE A 287 -6.17 7.71 8.20
CA PHE A 287 -5.23 7.44 7.09
C PHE A 287 -4.93 5.94 6.95
N VAL A 288 -4.31 5.60 5.83
CA VAL A 288 -3.72 4.28 5.57
C VAL A 288 -2.21 4.38 5.70
N LEU A 289 -1.59 3.47 6.45
CA LEU A 289 -0.14 3.31 6.55
C LEU A 289 0.28 2.07 5.77
N VAL A 290 0.96 2.26 4.65
CA VAL A 290 1.58 1.19 3.87
C VAL A 290 2.99 0.98 4.38
N VAL A 291 3.32 -0.24 4.80
CA VAL A 291 4.62 -0.62 5.38
C VAL A 291 5.31 -1.63 4.50
N GLU A 292 6.57 -1.39 4.16
CA GLU A 292 7.32 -2.28 3.29
C GLU A 292 7.48 -3.68 3.86
N LYS A 293 7.99 -3.75 5.10
CA LYS A 293 8.41 -5.02 5.73
C LYS A 293 7.36 -5.61 6.65
N GLU A 294 7.17 -6.92 6.54
CA GLU A 294 6.30 -7.69 7.44
C GLU A 294 6.71 -7.55 8.92
N ALA A 295 8.02 -7.50 9.22
CA ALA A 295 8.50 -7.36 10.59
C ALA A 295 8.06 -6.02 11.23
N ALA A 296 8.13 -4.91 10.50
CA ALA A 296 7.65 -3.61 10.95
C ALA A 296 6.12 -3.59 11.10
N PHE A 297 5.41 -4.21 10.16
CA PHE A 297 3.95 -4.41 10.25
C PHE A 297 3.58 -5.19 11.53
N MET A 298 4.25 -6.31 11.80
CA MET A 298 3.99 -7.15 12.98
C MET A 298 4.24 -6.37 14.27
N ARG A 299 5.31 -5.54 14.32
CA ARG A 299 5.58 -4.68 15.48
C ARG A 299 4.45 -3.68 15.71
N LEU A 300 3.97 -3.01 14.67
CA LEU A 300 2.85 -2.08 14.74
C LEU A 300 1.55 -2.77 15.18
N ALA A 301 1.30 -3.99 14.69
CA ALA A 301 0.14 -4.79 15.07
C ALA A 301 0.21 -5.28 16.52
N GLU A 302 1.39 -5.73 16.98
CA GLU A 302 1.62 -6.18 18.35
C GLU A 302 1.45 -5.04 19.35
N ASP A 303 1.96 -3.85 19.02
CA ASP A 303 1.79 -2.64 19.84
C ASP A 303 0.39 -2.03 19.71
N ARG A 304 -0.46 -2.59 18.83
CA ARG A 304 -1.81 -2.06 18.54
C ARG A 304 -1.77 -0.56 18.23
N PHE A 305 -0.81 -0.16 17.38
CA PHE A 305 -0.58 1.24 17.03
C PHE A 305 -1.87 1.95 16.58
N TYR A 306 -2.74 1.23 15.88
CA TYR A 306 -4.04 1.72 15.42
C TYR A 306 -5.07 2.02 16.53
N ASP A 307 -4.88 1.52 17.75
CA ASP A 307 -5.71 1.90 18.91
C ASP A 307 -5.31 3.29 19.44
N TYR A 308 -4.04 3.64 19.27
CA TYR A 308 -3.47 4.90 19.70
C TYR A 308 -3.57 5.99 18.62
N VAL A 309 -3.19 5.66 17.38
CA VAL A 309 -3.28 6.53 16.21
C VAL A 309 -4.23 5.89 15.22
N PRO A 310 -5.44 6.46 14.98
CA PRO A 310 -6.47 5.81 14.19
C PRO A 310 -6.04 5.64 12.72
N CYS A 311 -5.64 4.43 12.35
CA CYS A 311 -5.17 4.11 11.02
C CYS A 311 -5.49 2.67 10.59
N ILE A 312 -5.35 2.43 9.29
CA ILE A 312 -5.33 1.11 8.67
C ILE A 312 -3.88 0.82 8.29
N ILE A 313 -3.34 -0.34 8.65
CA ILE A 313 -1.96 -0.72 8.37
C ILE A 313 -1.94 -1.86 7.36
N ILE A 314 -1.18 -1.69 6.27
CA ILE A 314 -1.10 -2.66 5.17
C ILE A 314 0.37 -2.93 4.86
N THR A 315 0.71 -4.19 4.57
CA THR A 315 2.00 -4.54 3.98
C THR A 315 1.84 -5.47 2.80
N GLY A 316 2.62 -5.23 1.74
CA GLY A 316 2.79 -6.14 0.62
C GLY A 316 3.94 -7.13 0.81
N LYS A 317 4.63 -7.11 1.96
CA LYS A 317 5.82 -7.93 2.25
C LYS A 317 6.91 -7.76 1.20
N GLY A 318 7.38 -6.53 1.03
CA GLY A 318 8.26 -6.06 -0.04
C GLY A 318 7.46 -5.61 -1.26
N GLN A 319 7.88 -5.99 -2.47
CA GLN A 319 7.14 -5.62 -3.70
C GLN A 319 5.68 -6.07 -3.63
N PRO A 320 4.71 -5.15 -3.74
CA PRO A 320 3.30 -5.49 -3.57
C PRO A 320 2.79 -6.33 -4.76
N ASP A 321 1.94 -7.30 -4.45
CA ASP A 321 1.14 -7.97 -5.47
C ASP A 321 -0.02 -7.07 -5.94
N MET A 322 -0.70 -7.48 -7.02
CA MET A 322 -1.79 -6.70 -7.60
C MET A 322 -2.95 -6.51 -6.63
N ALA A 323 -3.33 -7.56 -5.90
CA ALA A 323 -4.46 -7.51 -4.99
C ALA A 323 -4.21 -6.51 -3.84
N THR A 324 -2.99 -6.48 -3.31
CA THR A 324 -2.59 -5.50 -2.29
C THR A 324 -2.71 -4.07 -2.82
N ARG A 325 -2.25 -3.81 -4.03
CA ARG A 325 -2.34 -2.49 -4.66
C ARG A 325 -3.79 -2.08 -4.93
N MET A 326 -4.59 -2.99 -5.49
CA MET A 326 -6.03 -2.76 -5.72
C MET A 326 -6.77 -2.51 -4.40
N PHE A 327 -6.41 -3.21 -3.33
CA PHE A 327 -7.02 -3.01 -2.01
C PHE A 327 -6.68 -1.64 -1.43
N VAL A 328 -5.42 -1.18 -1.54
CA VAL A 328 -5.03 0.18 -1.14
C VAL A 328 -5.80 1.23 -1.94
N LYS A 329 -5.93 1.02 -3.28
CA LYS A 329 -6.71 1.90 -4.16
C LYS A 329 -8.19 1.93 -3.78
N LEU A 330 -8.78 0.77 -3.51
CA LEU A 330 -10.18 0.63 -3.08
C LEU A 330 -10.43 1.43 -1.79
N ILE A 331 -9.63 1.23 -0.76
CA ILE A 331 -9.74 1.96 0.51
C ILE A 331 -9.59 3.46 0.28
N ARG A 332 -8.58 3.87 -0.50
CA ARG A 332 -8.32 5.26 -0.83
C ARG A 332 -9.53 5.92 -1.51
N LYS A 333 -10.17 5.20 -2.44
CA LYS A 333 -11.32 5.67 -3.20
C LYS A 333 -12.60 5.70 -2.34
N GLU A 334 -12.95 4.58 -1.73
CA GLU A 334 -14.23 4.41 -1.05
C GLU A 334 -14.31 5.14 0.31
N LEU A 335 -13.19 5.20 1.04
CA LEU A 335 -13.15 5.83 2.37
C LEU A 335 -12.53 7.24 2.32
N ASN A 336 -12.05 7.68 1.18
CA ASN A 336 -11.38 8.98 1.01
C ASN A 336 -10.28 9.23 2.06
N LEU A 337 -9.40 8.22 2.29
CA LEU A 337 -8.32 8.29 3.26
C LEU A 337 -6.98 8.58 2.57
N PRO A 338 -6.15 9.49 3.11
CA PRO A 338 -4.78 9.65 2.64
C PRO A 338 -3.94 8.41 2.92
N VAL A 339 -2.95 8.16 2.07
CA VAL A 339 -2.04 7.03 2.17
C VAL A 339 -0.63 7.53 2.48
N LEU A 340 -0.04 7.00 3.53
CA LEU A 340 1.33 7.28 3.96
C LEU A 340 2.17 6.02 3.79
N GLY A 341 3.41 6.15 3.30
CA GLY A 341 4.33 5.03 3.07
C GLY A 341 5.49 5.02 4.06
N LEU A 342 5.72 3.90 4.71
CA LEU A 342 6.90 3.63 5.54
C LEU A 342 7.75 2.57 4.84
N MET A 343 8.85 3.01 4.23
CA MET A 343 9.77 2.22 3.41
C MET A 343 11.18 2.29 3.98
N ASP A 344 12.06 1.39 3.58
CA ASP A 344 13.48 1.50 3.87
C ASP A 344 14.09 2.76 3.24
N ALA A 345 15.06 3.36 3.90
CA ALA A 345 15.84 4.47 3.33
C ALA A 345 16.87 3.90 2.34
N ASP A 346 16.39 3.35 1.25
CA ASP A 346 17.24 2.83 0.16
C ASP A 346 16.52 2.94 -1.20
N PRO A 347 17.23 2.81 -2.34
CA PRO A 347 16.62 2.93 -3.66
C PRO A 347 15.55 1.87 -3.96
N TYR A 348 15.60 0.70 -3.30
CA TYR A 348 14.62 -0.37 -3.51
C TYR A 348 13.33 -0.15 -2.74
N GLY A 349 13.41 0.42 -1.51
CA GLY A 349 12.25 0.89 -0.77
C GLY A 349 11.47 1.97 -1.53
N LEU A 350 12.22 2.89 -2.16
CA LEU A 350 11.62 3.90 -3.06
C LEU A 350 11.00 3.28 -4.32
N ASP A 351 11.59 2.22 -4.87
CA ASP A 351 11.00 1.48 -5.99
C ASP A 351 9.66 0.83 -5.60
N ILE A 352 9.57 0.30 -4.38
CA ILE A 352 8.33 -0.24 -3.84
C ILE A 352 7.28 0.87 -3.70
N LEU A 353 7.64 2.00 -3.12
CA LEU A 353 6.74 3.15 -2.99
C LEU A 353 6.28 3.65 -4.36
N ARG A 354 7.18 3.73 -5.35
CA ARG A 354 6.88 4.07 -6.74
C ARG A 354 5.79 3.17 -7.33
N VAL A 355 5.89 1.85 -7.11
CA VAL A 355 4.91 0.90 -7.64
C VAL A 355 3.52 1.15 -7.08
N TYR A 356 3.38 1.54 -5.82
CA TYR A 356 2.10 1.96 -5.26
C TYR A 356 1.62 3.31 -5.83
N THR A 357 2.56 4.25 -6.05
CA THR A 357 2.23 5.64 -6.41
C THR A 357 1.85 5.80 -7.88
N ILE A 358 2.71 5.34 -8.78
CA ILE A 358 2.55 5.59 -10.23
C ILE A 358 2.30 4.32 -11.05
N GLY A 359 2.37 3.14 -10.41
CA GLY A 359 2.25 1.87 -11.11
C GLY A 359 3.59 1.28 -11.54
N SER A 360 3.52 0.30 -12.44
CA SER A 360 4.70 -0.35 -13.02
C SER A 360 4.61 -0.37 -14.55
N LYS A 361 5.75 -0.28 -15.23
CA LYS A 361 5.80 -0.32 -16.70
C LYS A 361 5.15 -1.59 -17.26
N SER A 362 5.35 -2.74 -16.61
CA SER A 362 4.78 -4.02 -17.06
C SER A 362 3.24 -4.09 -16.98
N LEU A 363 2.63 -3.32 -16.09
CA LEU A 363 1.19 -3.26 -15.87
C LEU A 363 0.64 -1.83 -16.08
N SER A 364 1.25 -1.08 -17.01
CA SER A 364 0.88 0.32 -17.31
C SER A 364 -0.57 0.48 -17.76
N PHE A 365 -1.14 -0.51 -18.41
CA PHE A 365 -2.52 -0.53 -18.83
C PHE A 365 -3.54 -0.65 -17.67
N GLU A 366 -3.14 -1.25 -16.54
CA GLU A 366 -3.97 -1.39 -15.34
C GLU A 366 -3.64 -0.37 -14.25
N THR A 367 -2.80 0.63 -14.55
CA THR A 367 -2.33 1.60 -13.54
C THR A 367 -3.48 2.32 -12.86
N ASN A 368 -4.53 2.69 -13.61
CA ASN A 368 -5.70 3.37 -13.06
C ASN A 368 -6.38 2.59 -11.93
N GLU A 369 -6.39 1.26 -12.01
CA GLU A 369 -7.03 0.39 -11.01
C GLU A 369 -6.15 0.12 -9.77
N MET A 370 -4.86 0.50 -9.81
CA MET A 370 -3.88 0.09 -8.80
C MET A 370 -3.05 1.24 -8.22
N ALA A 371 -2.86 2.33 -8.95
CA ALA A 371 -1.99 3.41 -8.50
C ALA A 371 -2.72 4.41 -7.61
N VAL A 372 -2.02 4.89 -6.60
CA VAL A 372 -2.46 5.96 -5.69
C VAL A 372 -1.42 7.07 -5.76
N SER A 373 -1.61 8.00 -6.71
CA SER A 373 -0.61 9.00 -7.10
C SER A 373 -0.26 10.02 -6.02
N ASP A 374 -1.09 10.15 -5.00
CA ASP A 374 -0.96 11.10 -3.89
C ASP A 374 -0.42 10.48 -2.58
N ILE A 375 0.16 9.28 -2.65
CA ILE A 375 0.87 8.69 -1.50
C ILE A 375 2.00 9.62 -1.05
N LYS A 376 2.09 9.82 0.27
CA LYS A 376 3.19 10.55 0.90
C LYS A 376 4.23 9.59 1.45
N TRP A 377 5.50 9.84 1.17
CA TRP A 377 6.60 9.13 1.80
C TRP A 377 6.82 9.65 3.21
N LEU A 378 6.31 8.92 4.20
CA LEU A 378 6.39 9.27 5.62
C LEU A 378 7.79 9.02 6.19
N GLY A 379 8.44 7.97 5.76
CA GLY A 379 9.74 7.52 6.22
C GLY A 379 10.07 6.11 5.69
N LEU A 380 11.20 5.50 6.04
CA LEU A 380 12.34 6.15 6.67
C LEU A 380 13.00 7.10 5.64
N LEU A 381 13.11 8.39 5.95
CA LEU A 381 13.78 9.32 5.04
C LEU A 381 15.30 9.25 5.26
N PRO A 382 16.14 9.47 4.26
CA PRO A 382 17.58 9.67 4.44
C PRO A 382 17.92 10.77 5.45
N SER A 383 17.18 11.86 5.48
CA SER A 383 17.32 12.97 6.45
C SER A 383 16.98 12.53 7.90
N ASP A 384 16.07 11.58 8.07
CA ASP A 384 15.71 11.05 9.39
C ASP A 384 16.90 10.40 10.11
N LEU A 385 17.88 9.87 9.37
CA LEU A 385 19.04 9.20 9.96
C LEU A 385 19.83 10.11 10.91
N ASP A 386 19.95 11.37 10.55
CA ASP A 386 20.63 12.37 11.39
C ASP A 386 19.68 13.03 12.38
N GLU A 387 18.45 13.35 11.97
CA GLU A 387 17.44 13.96 12.83
C GLU A 387 17.12 13.10 14.06
N TYR A 388 16.91 11.81 13.85
CA TYR A 388 16.63 10.85 14.93
C TYR A 388 17.89 10.17 15.49
N LYS A 389 19.09 10.67 15.14
CA LYS A 389 20.39 10.21 15.65
C LYS A 389 20.63 8.72 15.49
N ILE A 390 20.17 8.14 14.36
CA ILE A 390 20.41 6.72 14.06
C ILE A 390 21.91 6.45 14.02
N PRO A 391 22.44 5.52 14.87
CA PRO A 391 23.87 5.28 14.98
C PRO A 391 24.49 4.75 13.68
N ASN A 392 25.79 5.02 13.48
CA ASN A 392 26.50 4.59 12.27
C ASN A 392 26.52 3.06 12.08
N ASN A 393 26.49 2.27 13.16
CA ASN A 393 26.42 0.81 13.09
C ASN A 393 25.06 0.28 12.61
N CYS A 394 24.03 1.12 12.61
CA CYS A 394 22.70 0.81 12.03
C CYS A 394 22.54 1.33 10.61
N ARG A 395 23.52 2.09 10.10
CA ARG A 395 23.57 2.59 8.71
C ARG A 395 24.41 1.64 7.85
N ILE A 396 23.93 1.31 6.68
CA ILE A 396 24.55 0.34 5.78
C ILE A 396 25.19 1.08 4.61
N PRO A 397 26.48 0.86 4.29
CA PRO A 397 27.09 1.44 3.10
C PRO A 397 26.37 1.00 1.82
N MET A 398 26.10 1.94 0.92
CA MET A 398 25.50 1.65 -0.39
C MET A 398 26.45 0.86 -1.27
N SER A 399 25.95 -0.23 -1.85
CA SER A 399 26.67 -0.97 -2.90
C SER A 399 26.73 -0.16 -4.21
N PRO A 400 27.63 -0.50 -5.16
CA PRO A 400 27.63 0.11 -6.49
C PRO A 400 26.28 0.00 -7.23
N ARG A 401 25.52 -1.07 -6.97
CA ARG A 401 24.17 -1.26 -7.54
C ARG A 401 23.16 -0.30 -6.94
N ASP A 402 23.22 -0.09 -5.62
CA ASP A 402 22.36 0.87 -4.92
C ASP A 402 22.59 2.28 -5.46
N LYS A 403 23.87 2.70 -5.58
CA LYS A 403 24.25 4.02 -6.11
C LYS A 403 23.73 4.22 -7.52
N LYS A 404 24.00 3.25 -8.41
CA LYS A 404 23.52 3.31 -9.80
C LYS A 404 21.99 3.40 -9.86
N ARG A 405 21.28 2.59 -9.03
CA ARG A 405 19.80 2.63 -9.00
C ARG A 405 19.28 4.01 -8.52
N GLY A 406 19.89 4.60 -7.50
CA GLY A 406 19.56 5.96 -7.03
C GLY A 406 19.81 7.02 -8.11
N GLU A 407 20.97 6.97 -8.80
CA GLU A 407 21.31 7.87 -9.92
C GLU A 407 20.34 7.74 -11.09
N ASP A 408 19.88 6.52 -11.40
CA ASP A 408 18.91 6.29 -12.46
C ASP A 408 17.51 6.77 -12.03
N MET A 409 17.15 6.60 -10.75
CA MET A 409 15.87 7.01 -10.21
C MET A 409 15.70 8.53 -10.22
N ILE A 410 16.74 9.30 -9.92
CA ILE A 410 16.69 10.78 -10.00
C ILE A 410 16.30 11.25 -11.40
N LYS A 411 16.68 10.52 -12.46
CA LYS A 411 16.38 10.89 -13.86
C LYS A 411 14.95 10.57 -14.27
N GLU A 412 14.22 9.79 -13.47
CA GLU A 412 12.83 9.43 -13.78
C GLU A 412 11.91 10.64 -13.60
N GLU A 413 11.04 10.91 -14.59
CA GLU A 413 10.16 12.09 -14.63
C GLU A 413 9.32 12.25 -13.37
N PHE A 414 8.79 11.13 -12.83
CA PHE A 414 7.97 11.15 -11.63
C PHE A 414 8.75 11.58 -10.38
N VAL A 415 10.06 11.34 -10.31
CA VAL A 415 10.93 11.81 -9.21
C VAL A 415 11.21 13.30 -9.40
N GLN A 416 11.54 13.72 -10.61
CA GLN A 416 11.77 15.13 -10.96
C GLN A 416 10.54 16.01 -10.66
N ALA A 417 9.34 15.46 -10.83
CA ALA A 417 8.09 16.13 -10.47
C ALA A 417 7.89 16.30 -8.94
N ARG A 418 8.79 15.75 -8.11
CA ARG A 418 8.74 15.79 -6.64
C ARG A 418 10.07 16.26 -6.06
N PRO A 419 10.32 17.60 -5.97
CA PRO A 419 11.63 18.15 -5.57
C PRO A 419 12.18 17.56 -4.26
N ARG A 420 11.34 17.38 -3.24
CA ARG A 420 11.77 16.80 -1.97
C ARG A 420 12.19 15.31 -2.09
N TRP A 421 11.69 14.56 -3.05
CA TRP A 421 12.20 13.22 -3.34
C TRP A 421 13.61 13.27 -3.92
N VAL A 422 13.85 14.24 -4.80
CA VAL A 422 15.20 14.50 -5.37
C VAL A 422 16.19 14.82 -4.26
N GLU A 423 15.84 15.75 -3.37
CA GLU A 423 16.68 16.15 -2.22
C GLU A 423 17.05 14.95 -1.33
N GLU A 424 16.09 14.11 -1.00
CA GLU A 424 16.32 12.92 -0.16
C GLU A 424 17.19 11.87 -0.86
N ILE A 425 16.99 11.63 -2.15
CA ILE A 425 17.82 10.69 -2.93
C ILE A 425 19.25 11.25 -3.09
N GLU A 426 19.43 12.54 -3.36
CA GLU A 426 20.73 13.19 -3.43
C GLU A 426 21.47 13.11 -2.10
N LEU A 427 20.78 13.33 -0.98
CA LEU A 427 21.33 13.17 0.37
C LEU A 427 21.82 11.73 0.58
N MET A 428 21.01 10.72 0.22
CA MET A 428 21.39 9.30 0.30
C MET A 428 22.65 9.00 -0.53
N LEU A 429 22.71 9.49 -1.76
CA LEU A 429 23.84 9.29 -2.67
C LEU A 429 25.10 10.00 -2.17
N SER A 430 25.00 11.22 -1.65
CA SER A 430 26.12 12.03 -1.14
C SER A 430 26.74 11.42 0.11
N THR A 431 25.90 10.91 1.05
CA THR A 431 26.38 10.23 2.25
C THR A 431 26.89 8.82 1.95
N GLY A 432 26.42 8.20 0.85
CA GLY A 432 26.72 6.81 0.50
C GLY A 432 26.17 5.80 1.51
N MET A 433 25.20 6.19 2.33
CA MET A 433 24.62 5.37 3.39
C MET A 433 23.13 5.14 3.13
N LYS A 434 22.65 3.96 3.52
CA LYS A 434 21.24 3.56 3.50
C LYS A 434 20.86 2.96 4.86
N ALA A 435 19.58 2.80 5.14
CA ALA A 435 19.13 2.17 6.38
C ALA A 435 17.80 1.41 6.16
N GLU A 436 17.66 0.34 6.89
CA GLU A 436 16.40 -0.40 6.98
C GLU A 436 15.50 0.18 8.08
N ILE A 437 14.18 0.00 7.97
CA ILE A 437 13.20 0.42 9.01
C ILE A 437 13.61 -0.12 10.40
N GLN A 438 14.23 -1.30 10.45
CA GLN A 438 14.72 -1.90 11.70
C GLN A 438 15.77 -1.06 12.43
N ALA A 439 16.46 -0.15 11.74
CA ALA A 439 17.37 0.80 12.39
C ALA A 439 16.67 1.68 13.43
N LEU A 440 15.36 1.86 13.32
CA LEU A 440 14.54 2.56 14.32
C LEU A 440 14.45 1.82 15.67
N ALA A 441 14.85 0.56 15.74
CA ALA A 441 14.86 -0.21 16.99
C ALA A 441 16.20 -0.15 17.73
N HIS A 442 17.10 0.75 17.36
CA HIS A 442 18.48 0.80 17.87
C HIS A 442 18.60 1.09 19.39
N GLU A 443 17.73 1.92 19.93
CA GLU A 443 17.70 2.22 21.37
C GLU A 443 16.59 1.46 22.10
N ASP A 444 15.40 1.41 21.52
CA ASP A 444 14.22 0.73 22.06
C ASP A 444 13.44 0.07 20.91
N ILE A 445 13.07 -1.19 21.11
CA ILE A 445 12.29 -1.96 20.16
C ILE A 445 10.94 -1.31 19.81
N GLN A 446 10.42 -0.45 20.68
CA GLN A 446 9.19 0.31 20.49
C GLN A 446 9.43 1.76 20.04
N PHE A 447 10.67 2.16 19.73
CA PHE A 447 10.97 3.52 19.29
C PHE A 447 10.13 3.94 18.06
N MET A 448 9.98 3.04 17.09
CA MET A 448 9.15 3.27 15.91
C MET A 448 7.69 3.61 16.28
N THR A 449 7.09 2.86 17.20
CA THR A 449 5.66 2.97 17.54
C THR A 449 5.36 4.02 18.59
N ASN A 450 6.31 4.27 19.53
CA ASN A 450 6.12 5.20 20.62
C ASN A 450 6.58 6.62 20.32
N PHE A 451 7.60 6.77 19.48
CA PHE A 451 8.25 8.07 19.25
C PHE A 451 8.28 8.46 17.77
N TYR A 452 8.93 7.67 16.89
CA TYR A 452 9.18 8.07 15.51
C TYR A 452 7.88 8.36 14.72
N LEU A 453 7.01 7.39 14.56
CA LEU A 453 5.76 7.56 13.80
C LEU A 453 4.82 8.60 14.43
N PRO A 454 4.59 8.62 15.76
CA PRO A 454 3.83 9.69 16.39
C PRO A 454 4.39 11.09 16.11
N HIS A 455 5.72 11.25 16.16
CA HIS A 455 6.36 12.54 15.90
C HIS A 455 6.22 12.97 14.44
N LYS A 456 6.53 12.09 13.49
CA LYS A 456 6.39 12.33 12.04
C LYS A 456 4.95 12.73 11.66
N ILE A 457 3.96 12.01 12.17
CA ILE A 457 2.54 12.29 11.89
C ILE A 457 2.10 13.60 12.53
N HIS A 458 2.55 13.89 13.76
CA HIS A 458 2.22 15.12 14.47
C HIS A 458 2.80 16.36 13.79
N SER A 459 4.06 16.30 13.38
CA SER A 459 4.75 17.41 12.69
C SER A 459 4.29 17.59 11.25
N GLY A 460 3.77 16.55 10.61
CA GLY A 460 3.47 16.56 9.18
C GLY A 460 4.72 16.43 8.32
N ASP A 461 5.75 15.80 8.87
CA ASP A 461 7.01 15.61 8.18
C ASP A 461 6.98 14.36 7.30
N TRP A 462 6.60 14.57 6.06
CA TRP A 462 6.59 13.61 4.95
C TRP A 462 6.88 14.32 3.63
N VAL A 463 7.21 13.57 2.59
CA VAL A 463 7.50 14.06 1.25
C VAL A 463 6.54 13.51 0.20
#